data_a2756c8d73445547822387f0847be172
#
_entry.id   a2756c8d73445547822387f0847be172
#
_cell.length_a   1.000
_cell.length_b   1.000
_cell.length_c   1.000
_cell.angle_alpha   90.00
_cell.angle_beta   90.00
_cell.angle_gamma   90.00
#
_symmetry.space_group_name_H-M   'P 1'
#
loop_
_entity.id
_entity.type
_entity.pdbx_description
1 polymer ?
#
loop_
_entity_poly.entity_id
_entity_poly.type
_entity_poly.pdbx_seq_one_letter_code
_entity_poly.pdbx_strand_id
1 'polypeptide(L)'
;LETADTEERLWTKDFLIVFGVNFLLFLCFYLLVVIIPSYAIDEFHVSDGIAALGSSIFVIGALIGRIAAGRLMENVGRRRMLFTGLIFFAIISFCYFFISSITTLLVIRFFHGLAFALASTATGTISASLIPHSRRGEGTGYYGVSIIVASAIGPFLGVLISNNSSVTGNFVLCAVLAVFSLLAGLFLNVPKFTLTAEQKSEMKGFKISNYFEPKAIPISITILFIGLAYSSILSYLKLYAGQINLTEVVSFFFIVYALVVILTRPFTGRWFDKHGVNFVMYPAIICFIIAMILLSQVESGLILLLSAVFVGLGYGTTQASAQAYAVKKSPVHRMGLATSTFYIFLDLGIGVGPFLLGFLTPLIGYRGMYMVMAGMLAVSLYVYYVLVGRKEKAEAKDHTLKVLN
;
A
#
# COMPACT_ATOMS: atom_id res chain seq x y z
N LEU A 1 -6.38 9.08 43.55
CA LEU A 1 -4.96 8.76 43.41
C LEU A 1 -4.65 8.50 41.97
N GLU A 2 -3.82 9.34 41.41
CA GLU A 2 -3.38 9.47 40.04
C GLU A 2 -3.02 8.11 39.41
N THR A 3 -3.84 7.66 38.48
CA THR A 3 -3.33 6.84 37.40
C THR A 3 -2.68 7.83 36.43
N ALA A 4 -1.37 8.02 36.57
CA ALA A 4 -0.57 8.66 35.56
C ALA A 4 -0.87 7.97 34.24
N ASP A 5 -1.45 8.72 33.31
CA ASP A 5 -1.54 8.36 31.89
C ASP A 5 -0.09 8.15 31.40
N THR A 6 0.41 6.93 31.54
CA THR A 6 1.60 6.53 30.81
C THR A 6 1.16 6.50 29.36
N GLU A 7 1.35 7.62 28.66
CA GLU A 7 1.19 7.66 27.21
C GLU A 7 1.97 6.47 26.62
N GLU A 8 1.23 5.46 26.17
CA GLU A 8 1.81 4.26 25.59
C GLU A 8 2.71 4.70 24.42
N ARG A 9 4.01 4.42 24.53
CA ARG A 9 5.01 4.90 23.58
C ARG A 9 4.81 4.25 22.22
N LEU A 10 4.51 5.06 21.20
CA LEU A 10 4.42 4.63 19.80
C LEU A 10 5.82 4.37 19.19
N TRP A 11 6.75 5.31 19.44
CA TRP A 11 8.10 5.28 18.87
C TRP A 11 9.02 4.36 19.66
N THR A 12 8.76 3.05 19.56
CA THR A 12 9.61 2.01 20.12
C THR A 12 10.69 1.60 19.13
N LYS A 13 11.80 0.98 19.62
CA LYS A 13 12.83 0.40 18.77
C LYS A 13 12.23 -0.56 17.74
N ASP A 14 11.32 -1.42 18.17
CA ASP A 14 10.71 -2.43 17.29
C ASP A 14 9.81 -1.82 16.24
N PHE A 15 9.07 -0.74 16.57
CA PHE A 15 8.29 0.02 15.59
C PHE A 15 9.18 0.68 14.52
N LEU A 16 10.32 1.27 14.93
CA LEU A 16 11.28 1.87 13.99
C LEU A 16 11.92 0.82 13.08
N ILE A 17 12.26 -0.35 13.61
CA ILE A 17 12.83 -1.45 12.81
C ILE A 17 11.80 -1.95 11.79
N VAL A 18 10.54 -2.21 12.19
CA VAL A 18 9.53 -2.69 11.25
C VAL A 18 9.17 -1.64 10.20
N PHE A 19 9.18 -0.36 10.58
CA PHE A 19 9.07 0.77 9.64
C PHE A 19 10.19 0.75 8.60
N GLY A 20 11.46 0.61 9.05
CA GLY A 20 12.63 0.57 8.19
C GLY A 20 12.62 -0.64 7.26
N VAL A 21 12.32 -1.85 7.77
CA VAL A 21 12.20 -3.06 6.94
C VAL A 21 11.12 -2.89 5.87
N ASN A 22 9.96 -2.34 6.24
CA ASN A 22 8.90 -2.07 5.26
C ASN A 22 9.31 -1.04 4.20
N PHE A 23 9.99 0.03 4.63
CA PHE A 23 10.55 1.03 3.70
C PHE A 23 11.48 0.39 2.68
N LEU A 24 12.43 -0.46 3.12
CA LEU A 24 13.40 -1.12 2.23
C LEU A 24 12.71 -2.07 1.23
N LEU A 25 11.69 -2.82 1.67
CA LEU A 25 10.90 -3.69 0.78
C LEU A 25 10.19 -2.88 -0.30
N PHE A 26 9.50 -1.81 0.08
CA PHE A 26 8.79 -0.97 -0.87
C PHE A 26 9.73 -0.15 -1.76
N LEU A 27 10.91 0.24 -1.25
CA LEU A 27 11.93 0.91 -2.05
C LEU A 27 12.40 0.02 -3.20
N CYS A 28 12.70 -1.27 -2.95
CA CYS A 28 13.01 -2.26 -3.99
C CYS A 28 11.86 -2.40 -5.00
N PHE A 29 10.62 -2.47 -4.52
CA PHE A 29 9.46 -2.59 -5.38
C PHE A 29 9.34 -1.40 -6.34
N TYR A 30 9.33 -0.17 -5.81
CA TYR A 30 9.17 1.05 -6.63
C TYR A 30 10.36 1.34 -7.53
N LEU A 31 11.56 0.97 -7.12
CA LEU A 31 12.77 1.05 -7.94
C LEU A 31 12.64 0.16 -9.17
N LEU A 32 12.27 -1.11 -8.99
CA LEU A 32 12.21 -2.08 -10.09
C LEU A 32 10.97 -1.91 -10.97
N VAL A 33 9.84 -1.42 -10.44
CA VAL A 33 8.62 -1.28 -11.25
C VAL A 33 8.79 -0.34 -12.43
N VAL A 34 9.66 0.65 -12.31
CA VAL A 34 9.94 1.63 -13.37
C VAL A 34 11.00 1.11 -14.35
N ILE A 35 11.97 0.34 -13.85
CA ILE A 35 13.15 -0.07 -14.63
C ILE A 35 12.89 -1.33 -15.46
N ILE A 36 12.13 -2.27 -14.92
CA ILE A 36 11.93 -3.59 -15.56
C ILE A 36 11.33 -3.52 -16.97
N PRO A 37 10.31 -2.68 -17.26
CA PRO A 37 9.78 -2.59 -18.63
C PRO A 37 10.82 -2.09 -19.63
N SER A 38 11.55 -1.02 -19.33
CA SER A 38 12.61 -0.51 -20.20
C SER A 38 13.71 -1.54 -20.41
N TYR A 39 14.18 -2.20 -19.33
CA TYR A 39 15.16 -3.26 -19.42
C TYR A 39 14.72 -4.42 -20.31
N ALA A 40 13.44 -4.82 -20.23
CA ALA A 40 12.91 -5.89 -21.07
C ALA A 40 12.90 -5.53 -22.56
N ILE A 41 12.59 -4.27 -22.90
CA ILE A 41 12.64 -3.79 -24.29
C ILE A 41 14.08 -3.73 -24.79
N ASP A 42 14.97 -3.12 -24.02
CA ASP A 42 16.35 -2.86 -24.43
C ASP A 42 17.17 -4.15 -24.56
N GLU A 43 17.02 -5.10 -23.62
CA GLU A 43 17.82 -6.32 -23.56
C GLU A 43 17.24 -7.47 -24.42
N PHE A 44 15.91 -7.64 -24.43
CA PHE A 44 15.27 -8.77 -25.08
C PHE A 44 14.50 -8.40 -26.35
N HIS A 45 14.47 -7.12 -26.73
CA HIS A 45 13.80 -6.60 -27.93
C HIS A 45 12.33 -7.05 -28.04
N VAL A 46 11.64 -7.10 -26.89
CA VAL A 46 10.21 -7.51 -26.83
C VAL A 46 9.30 -6.31 -27.03
N SER A 47 8.04 -6.58 -27.39
CA SER A 47 7.01 -5.54 -27.51
C SER A 47 6.66 -4.91 -26.16
N ASP A 48 6.14 -3.67 -26.16
CA ASP A 48 5.71 -2.93 -24.97
C ASP A 48 4.73 -3.75 -24.10
N GLY A 49 3.84 -4.52 -24.72
CA GLY A 49 2.89 -5.38 -24.02
C GLY A 49 3.57 -6.50 -23.22
N ILE A 50 4.60 -7.14 -23.79
CA ILE A 50 5.39 -8.18 -23.09
C ILE A 50 6.24 -7.54 -21.98
N ALA A 51 6.83 -6.37 -22.24
CA ALA A 51 7.60 -5.63 -21.24
C ALA A 51 6.75 -5.25 -20.02
N ALA A 52 5.51 -4.79 -20.24
CA ALA A 52 4.56 -4.46 -19.18
C ALA A 52 4.16 -5.68 -18.32
N LEU A 53 4.21 -6.91 -18.88
CA LEU A 53 3.99 -8.14 -18.09
C LEU A 53 5.00 -8.28 -16.95
N GLY A 54 6.22 -7.75 -17.07
CA GLY A 54 7.21 -7.75 -16.00
C GLY A 54 6.73 -7.06 -14.71
N SER A 55 5.88 -6.04 -14.83
CA SER A 55 5.24 -5.39 -13.67
C SER A 55 3.98 -6.15 -13.23
N SER A 56 3.14 -6.56 -14.17
CA SER A 56 1.86 -7.23 -13.88
C SER A 56 2.04 -8.59 -13.21
N ILE A 57 3.01 -9.39 -13.65
CA ILE A 57 3.29 -10.71 -13.09
C ILE A 57 3.77 -10.65 -11.63
N PHE A 58 4.48 -9.58 -11.27
CA PHE A 58 4.84 -9.31 -9.88
C PHE A 58 3.58 -9.12 -9.01
N VAL A 59 2.60 -8.36 -9.49
CA VAL A 59 1.33 -8.14 -8.77
C VAL A 59 0.56 -9.45 -8.61
N ILE A 60 0.53 -10.30 -9.63
CA ILE A 60 -0.09 -11.64 -9.54
C ILE A 60 0.62 -12.48 -8.46
N GLY A 61 1.95 -12.51 -8.45
CA GLY A 61 2.73 -13.17 -7.40
C GLY A 61 2.43 -12.59 -6.02
N ALA A 62 2.32 -11.27 -5.92
CA ALA A 62 1.99 -10.59 -4.68
C ALA A 62 0.58 -10.95 -4.17
N LEU A 63 -0.43 -11.02 -5.02
CA LEU A 63 -1.79 -11.42 -4.63
C LEU A 63 -1.80 -12.84 -4.04
N ILE A 64 -1.13 -13.78 -4.70
CA ILE A 64 -0.99 -15.17 -4.21
C ILE A 64 -0.25 -15.19 -2.86
N GLY A 65 0.86 -14.46 -2.76
CA GLY A 65 1.64 -14.34 -1.53
C GLY A 65 0.83 -13.74 -0.38
N ARG A 66 -0.04 -12.76 -0.63
CA ARG A 66 -0.91 -12.17 0.40
C ARG A 66 -1.95 -13.17 0.90
N ILE A 67 -2.59 -13.92 0.00
CA ILE A 67 -3.55 -14.98 0.38
C ILE A 67 -2.84 -16.02 1.27
N ALA A 68 -1.63 -16.46 0.87
CA ALA A 68 -0.83 -17.40 1.65
C ALA A 68 -0.43 -16.80 3.01
N ALA A 69 0.08 -15.55 3.04
CA ALA A 69 0.47 -14.88 4.27
C ALA A 69 -0.72 -14.73 5.23
N GLY A 70 -1.86 -14.22 4.77
CA GLY A 70 -3.04 -14.02 5.59
C GLY A 70 -3.52 -15.29 6.27
N ARG A 71 -3.55 -16.39 5.52
CA ARG A 71 -4.00 -17.69 6.05
C ARG A 71 -2.97 -18.32 7.00
N LEU A 72 -1.69 -18.23 6.68
CA LEU A 72 -0.64 -18.95 7.41
C LEU A 72 -0.06 -18.14 8.58
N MET A 73 -0.21 -16.82 8.57
CA MET A 73 0.44 -15.89 9.49
C MET A 73 0.33 -16.31 10.95
N GLU A 74 -0.88 -16.55 11.43
CA GLU A 74 -1.11 -16.82 12.84
C GLU A 74 -0.78 -18.27 13.23
N ASN A 75 -0.82 -19.21 12.26
CA ASN A 75 -0.44 -20.62 12.48
C ASN A 75 1.06 -20.83 12.51
N VAL A 76 1.78 -20.22 11.56
CA VAL A 76 3.25 -20.31 11.45
C VAL A 76 3.94 -19.41 12.48
N GLY A 77 3.27 -18.30 12.84
CA GLY A 77 3.78 -17.24 13.70
C GLY A 77 4.38 -16.08 12.91
N ARG A 78 4.06 -14.87 13.34
CA ARG A 78 4.40 -13.59 12.66
C ARG A 78 5.89 -13.45 12.39
N ARG A 79 6.74 -13.80 13.38
CA ARG A 79 8.20 -13.76 13.22
C ARG A 79 8.69 -14.71 12.13
N ARG A 80 8.23 -15.97 12.15
CA ARG A 80 8.64 -16.96 11.14
C ARG A 80 8.18 -16.54 9.76
N MET A 81 6.95 -16.03 9.61
CA MET A 81 6.42 -15.54 8.35
C MET A 81 7.28 -14.39 7.80
N LEU A 82 7.65 -13.43 8.66
CA LEU A 82 8.54 -12.32 8.27
C LEU A 82 9.86 -12.85 7.72
N PHE A 83 10.54 -13.72 8.46
CA PHE A 83 11.85 -14.25 8.04
C PHE A 83 11.75 -15.12 6.77
N THR A 84 10.71 -15.96 6.65
CA THR A 84 10.46 -16.70 5.41
C THR A 84 10.33 -15.75 4.22
N GLY A 85 9.53 -14.68 4.37
CA GLY A 85 9.37 -13.66 3.34
C GLY A 85 10.68 -12.92 3.03
N LEU A 86 11.43 -12.46 4.04
CA LEU A 86 12.68 -11.72 3.85
C LEU A 86 13.80 -12.56 3.24
N ILE A 87 13.96 -13.82 3.68
CA ILE A 87 14.95 -14.75 3.11
C ILE A 87 14.62 -15.03 1.64
N PHE A 88 13.35 -15.35 1.37
CA PHE A 88 12.91 -15.61 0.00
C PHE A 88 13.06 -14.36 -0.88
N PHE A 89 12.71 -13.17 -0.37
CA PHE A 89 12.91 -11.88 -1.04
C PHE A 89 14.38 -11.63 -1.37
N ALA A 90 15.29 -11.89 -0.43
CA ALA A 90 16.71 -11.74 -0.65
C ALA A 90 17.22 -12.75 -1.72
N ILE A 91 16.86 -14.03 -1.61
CA ILE A 91 17.26 -15.04 -2.60
C ILE A 91 16.81 -14.65 -4.01
N ILE A 92 15.54 -14.25 -4.17
CA ILE A 92 15.00 -13.85 -5.48
C ILE A 92 15.65 -12.56 -5.97
N SER A 93 16.02 -11.62 -5.08
CA SER A 93 16.77 -10.42 -5.47
C SER A 93 18.15 -10.75 -6.05
N PHE A 94 18.82 -11.81 -5.60
CA PHE A 94 20.05 -12.30 -6.22
C PHE A 94 19.80 -13.01 -7.56
N CYS A 95 18.62 -13.59 -7.80
CA CYS A 95 18.31 -14.26 -9.07
C CYS A 95 18.30 -13.26 -10.26
N TYR A 96 18.16 -11.96 -10.04
CA TYR A 96 18.23 -10.95 -11.10
C TYR A 96 19.59 -10.95 -11.84
N PHE A 97 20.68 -11.39 -11.21
CA PHE A 97 21.99 -11.53 -11.86
C PHE A 97 22.09 -12.68 -12.84
N PHE A 98 21.11 -13.60 -12.85
CA PHE A 98 21.09 -14.80 -13.70
C PHE A 98 20.01 -14.73 -14.79
N ILE A 99 19.49 -13.54 -15.06
CA ILE A 99 18.49 -13.33 -16.14
C ILE A 99 19.18 -13.60 -17.49
N SER A 100 18.65 -14.55 -18.24
CA SER A 100 19.14 -14.92 -19.58
C SER A 100 18.07 -14.78 -20.67
N SER A 101 16.81 -14.57 -20.28
CA SER A 101 15.69 -14.45 -21.20
C SER A 101 14.52 -13.71 -20.56
N ILE A 102 13.57 -13.24 -21.38
CA ILE A 102 12.32 -12.63 -20.90
C ILE A 102 11.54 -13.59 -20.02
N THR A 103 11.49 -14.88 -20.34
CA THR A 103 10.81 -15.89 -19.52
C THR A 103 11.43 -15.99 -18.13
N THR A 104 12.77 -16.04 -18.03
CA THR A 104 13.48 -16.05 -16.75
C THR A 104 13.17 -14.79 -15.95
N LEU A 105 13.14 -13.60 -16.58
CA LEU A 105 12.78 -12.36 -15.96
C LEU A 105 11.35 -12.43 -15.38
N LEU A 106 10.37 -12.91 -16.15
CA LEU A 106 8.98 -13.02 -15.70
C LEU A 106 8.82 -13.99 -14.52
N VAL A 107 9.52 -15.13 -14.55
CA VAL A 107 9.53 -16.11 -13.44
C VAL A 107 10.11 -15.47 -12.17
N ILE A 108 11.25 -14.79 -12.28
CA ILE A 108 11.87 -14.09 -11.15
C ILE A 108 10.91 -13.02 -10.61
N ARG A 109 10.26 -12.23 -11.45
CA ARG A 109 9.30 -11.20 -11.07
C ARG A 109 8.10 -11.78 -10.31
N PHE A 110 7.56 -12.92 -10.78
CA PHE A 110 6.47 -13.60 -10.08
C PHE A 110 6.86 -14.00 -8.65
N PHE A 111 7.98 -14.70 -8.48
CA PHE A 111 8.44 -15.12 -7.16
C PHE A 111 8.89 -13.96 -6.29
N HIS A 112 9.43 -12.89 -6.89
CA HIS A 112 9.77 -11.66 -6.16
C HIS A 112 8.51 -10.99 -5.58
N GLY A 113 7.42 -10.94 -6.36
CA GLY A 113 6.11 -10.46 -5.90
C GLY A 113 5.54 -11.29 -4.75
N LEU A 114 5.65 -12.62 -4.87
CA LEU A 114 5.20 -13.55 -3.82
C LEU A 114 6.00 -13.32 -2.52
N ALA A 115 7.32 -13.27 -2.60
CA ALA A 115 8.20 -13.03 -1.45
C ALA A 115 7.96 -11.65 -0.81
N PHE A 116 7.82 -10.59 -1.63
CA PHE A 116 7.45 -9.25 -1.20
C PHE A 116 6.14 -9.26 -0.40
N ALA A 117 5.12 -9.95 -0.89
CA ALA A 117 3.83 -10.00 -0.23
C ALA A 117 3.87 -10.73 1.12
N LEU A 118 4.62 -11.83 1.22
CA LEU A 118 4.85 -12.53 2.49
C LEU A 118 5.48 -11.58 3.52
N ALA A 119 6.58 -10.91 3.14
CA ALA A 119 7.32 -10.01 4.02
C ALA A 119 6.49 -8.76 4.38
N SER A 120 5.88 -8.07 3.39
CA SER A 120 5.13 -6.83 3.62
C SER A 120 3.82 -7.05 4.38
N THR A 121 3.14 -8.19 4.21
CA THR A 121 1.98 -8.54 5.04
C THR A 121 2.43 -8.82 6.49
N ALA A 122 3.57 -9.47 6.67
CA ALA A 122 4.11 -9.71 8.00
C ALA A 122 4.53 -8.40 8.69
N THR A 123 5.24 -7.48 8.00
CA THR A 123 5.59 -6.18 8.57
C THR A 123 4.36 -5.36 8.94
N GLY A 124 3.32 -5.34 8.08
CA GLY A 124 2.05 -4.66 8.37
C GLY A 124 1.34 -5.23 9.60
N THR A 125 1.30 -6.56 9.73
CA THR A 125 0.68 -7.24 10.88
C THR A 125 1.47 -7.02 12.17
N ILE A 126 2.81 -7.09 12.12
CA ILE A 126 3.68 -6.84 13.25
C ILE A 126 3.58 -5.38 13.69
N SER A 127 3.64 -4.43 12.75
CA SER A 127 3.43 -3.01 13.03
C SER A 127 2.11 -2.79 13.75
N ALA A 128 1.00 -3.35 13.25
CA ALA A 128 -0.30 -3.24 13.88
C ALA A 128 -0.35 -3.83 15.30
N SER A 129 0.48 -4.84 15.61
CA SER A 129 0.56 -5.45 16.94
C SER A 129 1.46 -4.68 17.92
N LEU A 130 2.38 -3.86 17.40
CA LEU A 130 3.27 -2.99 18.20
C LEU A 130 2.61 -1.65 18.53
N ILE A 131 1.63 -1.23 17.75
CA ILE A 131 0.92 0.03 17.93
C ILE A 131 -0.13 -0.11 19.05
N PRO A 132 -0.12 0.78 20.06
CA PRO A 132 -1.13 0.81 21.10
C PRO A 132 -2.56 0.96 20.54
N HIS A 133 -3.53 0.35 21.20
CA HIS A 133 -4.93 0.40 20.74
C HIS A 133 -5.48 1.83 20.69
N SER A 134 -5.08 2.67 21.64
CA SER A 134 -5.45 4.10 21.76
C SER A 134 -4.90 4.97 20.63
N ARG A 135 -3.79 4.55 20.00
CA ARG A 135 -3.06 5.30 18.96
C ARG A 135 -2.99 4.56 17.62
N ARG A 136 -3.95 3.71 17.34
CA ARG A 136 -3.92 2.83 16.16
C ARG A 136 -3.95 3.60 14.85
N GLY A 137 -4.74 4.66 14.76
CA GLY A 137 -4.78 5.52 13.58
C GLY A 137 -3.47 6.29 13.38
N GLU A 138 -2.94 6.87 14.45
CA GLU A 138 -1.67 7.60 14.44
C GLU A 138 -0.52 6.67 14.02
N GLY A 139 -0.37 5.52 14.67
CA GLY A 139 0.71 4.58 14.41
C GLY A 139 0.65 3.96 13.02
N THR A 140 -0.54 3.56 12.55
CA THR A 140 -0.71 3.04 11.17
C THR A 140 -0.44 4.14 10.14
N GLY A 141 -0.82 5.39 10.47
CA GLY A 141 -0.49 6.55 9.66
C GLY A 141 1.02 6.70 9.45
N TYR A 142 1.79 6.71 10.53
CA TYR A 142 3.25 6.78 10.46
C TYR A 142 3.86 5.57 9.73
N TYR A 143 3.38 4.37 10.00
CA TYR A 143 3.84 3.18 9.26
C TYR A 143 3.62 3.34 7.75
N GLY A 144 2.50 3.92 7.32
CA GLY A 144 2.21 4.21 5.91
C GLY A 144 3.19 5.19 5.26
N VAL A 145 3.83 6.09 6.02
CA VAL A 145 4.85 7.02 5.51
C VAL A 145 6.03 6.25 4.89
N SER A 146 6.40 5.08 5.42
CA SER A 146 7.46 4.24 4.85
C SER A 146 7.20 3.89 3.38
N ILE A 147 5.94 3.59 3.04
CA ILE A 147 5.52 3.25 1.66
C ILE A 147 5.58 4.49 0.77
N ILE A 148 5.11 5.63 1.27
CA ILE A 148 5.03 6.88 0.49
C ILE A 148 6.42 7.43 0.19
N VAL A 149 7.31 7.44 1.17
CA VAL A 149 8.70 7.86 0.97
C VAL A 149 9.40 6.92 -0.01
N ALA A 150 9.17 5.61 0.09
CA ALA A 150 9.69 4.64 -0.87
C ALA A 150 9.15 4.88 -2.30
N SER A 151 7.86 5.24 -2.44
CA SER A 151 7.25 5.52 -3.74
C SER A 151 7.77 6.80 -4.41
N ALA A 152 8.25 7.75 -3.63
CA ALA A 152 8.88 8.96 -4.15
C ALA A 152 10.35 8.73 -4.52
N ILE A 153 11.12 8.06 -3.65
CA ILE A 153 12.56 7.86 -3.81
C ILE A 153 12.87 6.73 -4.80
N GLY A 154 12.10 5.65 -4.80
CA GLY A 154 12.39 4.44 -5.59
C GLY A 154 12.51 4.67 -7.09
N PRO A 155 11.52 5.26 -7.76
CA PRO A 155 11.58 5.58 -9.18
C PRO A 155 12.74 6.54 -9.52
N PHE A 156 12.97 7.55 -8.68
CA PHE A 156 14.07 8.49 -8.86
C PHE A 156 15.43 7.78 -8.84
N LEU A 157 15.71 6.97 -7.82
CA LEU A 157 16.95 6.19 -7.73
C LEU A 157 17.09 5.21 -8.90
N GLY A 158 16.00 4.53 -9.29
CA GLY A 158 16.00 3.61 -10.39
C GLY A 158 16.46 4.23 -11.70
N VAL A 159 15.88 5.37 -12.07
CA VAL A 159 16.24 6.12 -13.27
C VAL A 159 17.65 6.70 -13.15
N LEU A 160 18.00 7.29 -12.00
CA LEU A 160 19.32 7.88 -11.77
C LEU A 160 20.46 6.86 -11.96
N ILE A 161 20.30 5.66 -11.39
CA ILE A 161 21.31 4.60 -11.51
C ILE A 161 21.38 4.08 -12.95
N SER A 162 20.25 3.85 -13.61
CA SER A 162 20.24 3.37 -15.01
C SER A 162 20.91 4.35 -15.96
N ASN A 163 20.71 5.67 -15.75
CA ASN A 163 21.30 6.70 -16.62
C ASN A 163 22.81 6.91 -16.40
N ASN A 164 23.32 6.69 -15.18
CA ASN A 164 24.72 6.98 -14.83
C ASN A 164 25.61 5.73 -14.75
N SER A 165 25.01 4.52 -14.76
CA SER A 165 25.77 3.26 -14.65
C SER A 165 25.21 2.22 -15.61
N SER A 166 24.42 1.29 -15.06
CA SER A 166 23.75 0.25 -15.83
C SER A 166 22.50 -0.22 -15.08
N VAL A 167 21.61 -0.92 -15.77
CA VAL A 167 20.46 -1.56 -15.11
C VAL A 167 20.90 -2.56 -14.04
N THR A 168 22.06 -3.21 -14.21
CA THR A 168 22.67 -4.10 -13.22
C THR A 168 22.91 -3.39 -11.88
N GLY A 169 23.24 -2.09 -11.89
CA GLY A 169 23.36 -1.28 -10.66
C GLY A 169 22.08 -1.26 -9.82
N ASN A 170 20.92 -1.27 -10.47
CA ASN A 170 19.61 -1.37 -9.78
C ASN A 170 19.41 -2.74 -9.14
N PHE A 171 19.86 -3.83 -9.79
CA PHE A 171 19.80 -5.17 -9.22
C PHE A 171 20.72 -5.32 -8.01
N VAL A 172 21.95 -4.71 -8.09
CA VAL A 172 22.89 -4.65 -6.95
C VAL A 172 22.24 -3.92 -5.78
N LEU A 173 21.68 -2.73 -6.01
CA LEU A 173 21.01 -1.97 -4.96
C LEU A 173 19.85 -2.78 -4.36
N CYS A 174 19.04 -3.42 -5.18
CA CYS A 174 17.92 -4.25 -4.72
C CYS A 174 18.39 -5.42 -3.83
N ALA A 175 19.45 -6.13 -4.22
CA ALA A 175 20.04 -7.21 -3.42
C ALA A 175 20.60 -6.69 -2.10
N VAL A 176 21.30 -5.54 -2.11
CA VAL A 176 21.81 -4.88 -0.89
C VAL A 176 20.67 -4.51 0.05
N LEU A 177 19.62 -3.84 -0.45
CA LEU A 177 18.45 -3.46 0.36
C LEU A 177 17.71 -4.69 0.92
N ALA A 178 17.63 -5.78 0.16
CA ALA A 178 17.03 -7.04 0.61
C ALA A 178 17.84 -7.67 1.76
N VAL A 179 19.17 -7.68 1.66
CA VAL A 179 20.06 -8.14 2.76
C VAL A 179 19.93 -7.23 3.98
N PHE A 180 19.94 -5.91 3.79
CA PHE A 180 19.75 -4.97 4.91
C PHE A 180 18.40 -5.15 5.61
N SER A 181 17.31 -5.40 4.86
CA SER A 181 16.01 -5.67 5.47
C SER A 181 16.01 -6.98 6.27
N LEU A 182 16.71 -8.01 5.81
CA LEU A 182 16.88 -9.26 6.54
C LEU A 182 17.70 -9.06 7.84
N LEU A 183 18.83 -8.35 7.75
CA LEU A 183 19.66 -8.04 8.91
C LEU A 183 18.93 -7.17 9.94
N ALA A 184 18.22 -6.13 9.49
CA ALA A 184 17.39 -5.31 10.37
C ALA A 184 16.31 -6.13 11.08
N GLY A 185 15.69 -7.08 10.37
CA GLY A 185 14.69 -7.99 10.92
C GLY A 185 15.22 -8.84 12.08
N LEU A 186 16.53 -9.16 12.13
CA LEU A 186 17.12 -9.93 13.22
C LEU A 186 17.02 -9.22 14.58
N PHE A 187 17.06 -7.89 14.58
CA PHE A 187 16.98 -7.06 15.79
C PHE A 187 15.55 -6.76 16.23
N LEU A 188 14.54 -7.26 15.49
CA LEU A 188 13.13 -7.05 15.77
C LEU A 188 12.62 -8.04 16.82
N ASN A 189 12.05 -7.53 17.90
CA ASN A 189 11.33 -8.33 18.89
C ASN A 189 9.85 -8.36 18.52
N VAL A 190 9.41 -9.48 17.94
CA VAL A 190 8.01 -9.66 17.55
C VAL A 190 7.22 -10.16 18.77
N PRO A 191 6.12 -9.48 19.16
CA PRO A 191 5.27 -9.95 20.23
C PRO A 191 4.78 -11.38 19.96
N LYS A 192 4.99 -12.27 20.94
CA LYS A 192 4.52 -13.66 20.82
C LYS A 192 2.99 -13.67 20.94
N PHE A 193 2.36 -14.26 19.98
CA PHE A 193 0.93 -14.50 19.99
C PHE A 193 0.68 -16.01 19.85
N THR A 194 -0.05 -16.60 20.79
CA THR A 194 -0.40 -18.03 20.78
C THR A 194 -1.89 -18.17 20.61
N LEU A 195 -2.28 -18.92 19.60
CA LEU A 195 -3.69 -19.27 19.36
C LEU A 195 -4.19 -20.28 20.40
N THR A 196 -5.40 -20.09 20.91
CA THR A 196 -6.10 -21.12 21.66
C THR A 196 -6.49 -22.31 20.78
N ALA A 197 -6.85 -23.44 21.37
CA ALA A 197 -7.31 -24.62 20.62
C ALA A 197 -8.56 -24.32 19.77
N GLU A 198 -9.47 -23.51 20.31
CA GLU A 198 -10.69 -23.06 19.64
C GLU A 198 -10.38 -22.19 18.43
N GLN A 199 -9.52 -21.17 18.59
CA GLN A 199 -9.07 -20.29 17.50
C GLN A 199 -8.37 -21.05 16.39
N LYS A 200 -7.55 -22.07 16.74
CA LYS A 200 -6.95 -22.96 15.74
C LYS A 200 -8.00 -23.80 14.99
N SER A 201 -9.06 -24.22 15.68
CA SER A 201 -10.15 -24.97 15.06
C SER A 201 -10.96 -24.11 14.10
N GLU A 202 -11.24 -22.83 14.44
CA GLU A 202 -11.92 -21.88 13.57
C GLU A 202 -11.19 -21.66 12.25
N MET A 203 -9.85 -21.66 12.27
CA MET A 203 -9.00 -21.43 11.10
C MET A 203 -8.78 -22.67 10.23
N LYS A 204 -9.33 -23.84 10.62
CA LYS A 204 -9.24 -25.07 9.81
C LYS A 204 -10.27 -25.11 8.69
N GLY A 205 -9.89 -25.78 7.59
CA GLY A 205 -10.76 -26.04 6.43
C GLY A 205 -10.70 -24.94 5.35
N PHE A 206 -11.46 -25.18 4.27
CA PHE A 206 -11.50 -24.34 3.06
C PHE A 206 -12.68 -23.36 3.06
N LYS A 207 -12.95 -22.71 4.18
CA LYS A 207 -13.97 -21.66 4.25
C LYS A 207 -13.40 -20.33 3.73
N ILE A 208 -14.15 -19.55 2.97
CA ILE A 208 -13.74 -18.23 2.46
C ILE A 208 -13.27 -17.31 3.61
N SER A 209 -13.92 -17.41 4.79
CA SER A 209 -13.53 -16.68 5.99
C SER A 209 -12.13 -17.05 6.54
N ASN A 210 -11.50 -18.10 6.04
CA ASN A 210 -10.11 -18.47 6.37
C ASN A 210 -9.09 -17.87 5.41
N TYR A 211 -9.54 -17.22 4.35
CA TYR A 211 -8.71 -16.52 3.36
C TYR A 211 -8.90 -15.01 3.40
N PHE A 212 -10.08 -14.56 3.81
CA PHE A 212 -10.44 -13.15 3.93
C PHE A 212 -11.07 -12.88 5.30
N GLU A 213 -10.70 -11.75 5.92
CA GLU A 213 -11.33 -11.33 7.17
C GLU A 213 -12.67 -10.63 6.87
N PRO A 214 -13.82 -11.24 7.27
CA PRO A 214 -15.12 -10.66 6.92
C PRO A 214 -15.32 -9.23 7.44
N LYS A 215 -14.74 -8.89 8.61
CA LYS A 215 -14.85 -7.54 9.18
C LYS A 215 -14.00 -6.50 8.45
N ALA A 216 -12.97 -6.94 7.74
CA ALA A 216 -12.13 -6.07 6.93
C ALA A 216 -12.68 -5.87 5.50
N ILE A 217 -13.51 -6.78 4.98
CA ILE A 217 -14.04 -6.71 3.60
C ILE A 217 -14.75 -5.38 3.30
N PRO A 218 -15.66 -4.84 4.15
CA PRO A 218 -16.39 -3.61 3.85
C PRO A 218 -15.50 -2.43 3.52
N ILE A 219 -14.47 -2.20 4.33
CA ILE A 219 -13.51 -1.10 4.08
C ILE A 219 -12.56 -1.43 2.93
N SER A 220 -12.24 -2.71 2.72
CA SER A 220 -11.37 -3.16 1.64
C SER A 220 -12.02 -2.99 0.26
N ILE A 221 -13.34 -3.13 0.15
CA ILE A 221 -14.08 -2.79 -1.09
C ILE A 221 -13.90 -1.30 -1.41
N THR A 222 -14.01 -0.43 -0.44
CA THR A 222 -13.78 1.02 -0.63
C THR A 222 -12.36 1.28 -1.11
N ILE A 223 -11.35 0.62 -0.51
CA ILE A 223 -9.94 0.83 -0.87
C ILE A 223 -9.59 0.29 -2.25
N LEU A 224 -10.29 -0.72 -2.76
CA LEU A 224 -10.15 -1.18 -4.14
C LEU A 224 -10.46 -0.06 -5.15
N PHE A 225 -11.58 0.64 -4.99
CA PHE A 225 -11.92 1.78 -5.84
C PHE A 225 -10.91 2.93 -5.71
N ILE A 226 -10.46 3.21 -4.49
CA ILE A 226 -9.43 4.22 -4.19
C ILE A 226 -8.09 3.82 -4.83
N GLY A 227 -7.69 2.56 -4.76
CA GLY A 227 -6.48 2.03 -5.39
C GLY A 227 -6.56 2.10 -6.92
N LEU A 228 -7.73 1.81 -7.51
CA LEU A 228 -7.95 1.92 -8.95
C LEU A 228 -7.84 3.38 -9.41
N ALA A 229 -8.42 4.34 -8.68
CA ALA A 229 -8.25 5.75 -9.01
C ALA A 229 -6.78 6.20 -8.89
N TYR A 230 -6.06 5.76 -7.86
CA TYR A 230 -4.64 6.09 -7.68
C TYR A 230 -3.75 5.50 -8.77
N SER A 231 -4.10 4.33 -9.31
CA SER A 231 -3.37 3.71 -10.42
C SER A 231 -3.32 4.60 -11.68
N SER A 232 -4.34 5.44 -11.90
CA SER A 232 -4.36 6.42 -13.00
C SER A 232 -3.23 7.44 -12.87
N ILE A 233 -2.93 7.88 -11.64
CA ILE A 233 -1.81 8.78 -11.36
C ILE A 233 -0.48 8.05 -11.59
N LEU A 234 -0.32 6.86 -11.02
CA LEU A 234 0.93 6.11 -11.11
C LEU A 234 1.34 5.80 -12.55
N SER A 235 0.37 5.44 -13.40
CA SER A 235 0.63 4.92 -14.75
C SER A 235 0.54 5.97 -15.84
N TYR A 236 -0.32 6.97 -15.68
CA TYR A 236 -0.67 7.87 -16.79
C TYR A 236 -0.29 9.32 -16.56
N LEU A 237 0.05 9.74 -15.33
CA LEU A 237 0.34 11.14 -15.04
C LEU A 237 1.53 11.68 -15.85
N LYS A 238 2.61 10.90 -16.00
CA LYS A 238 3.77 11.28 -16.79
C LYS A 238 3.44 11.44 -18.27
N LEU A 239 2.64 10.51 -18.82
CA LEU A 239 2.20 10.57 -20.22
C LEU A 239 1.30 11.77 -20.47
N TYR A 240 0.37 12.02 -19.55
CA TYR A 240 -0.51 13.19 -19.60
C TYR A 240 0.28 14.50 -19.52
N ALA A 241 1.23 14.61 -18.56
CA ALA A 241 2.08 15.78 -18.43
C ALA A 241 2.93 16.04 -19.70
N GLY A 242 3.39 14.98 -20.37
CA GLY A 242 4.07 15.09 -21.67
C GLY A 242 3.16 15.69 -22.75
N GLN A 243 1.89 15.27 -22.81
CA GLN A 243 0.91 15.77 -23.76
C GLN A 243 0.58 17.27 -23.58
N ILE A 244 0.61 17.76 -22.34
CA ILE A 244 0.30 19.17 -21.99
C ILE A 244 1.55 20.02 -21.71
N ASN A 245 2.75 19.54 -22.09
CA ASN A 245 4.04 20.23 -21.96
C ASN A 245 4.41 20.60 -20.49
N LEU A 246 4.05 19.77 -19.51
CA LEU A 246 4.37 19.93 -18.09
C LEU A 246 5.31 18.85 -17.54
N THR A 247 6.16 18.26 -18.39
CA THR A 247 7.04 17.13 -18.03
C THR A 247 8.03 17.46 -16.91
N GLU A 248 8.52 18.71 -16.83
CA GLU A 248 9.43 19.13 -15.76
C GLU A 248 8.69 19.23 -14.42
N VAL A 249 7.47 19.75 -14.43
CA VAL A 249 6.66 19.99 -13.22
C VAL A 249 6.16 18.68 -12.61
N VAL A 250 5.90 17.65 -13.43
CA VAL A 250 5.37 16.37 -12.94
C VAL A 250 6.32 15.66 -11.97
N SER A 251 7.62 15.90 -12.07
CA SER A 251 8.62 15.37 -11.13
C SER A 251 8.40 15.89 -9.70
N PHE A 252 7.93 17.12 -9.55
CA PHE A 252 7.62 17.72 -8.25
C PHE A 252 6.29 17.25 -7.68
N PHE A 253 5.39 16.71 -8.50
CA PHE A 253 4.09 16.20 -8.06
C PHE A 253 4.23 15.18 -6.92
N PHE A 254 5.07 14.16 -7.09
CA PHE A 254 5.27 13.13 -6.10
C PHE A 254 5.98 13.65 -4.84
N ILE A 255 6.83 14.67 -4.98
CA ILE A 255 7.49 15.34 -3.84
C ILE A 255 6.45 16.09 -3.01
N VAL A 256 5.61 16.91 -3.65
CA VAL A 256 4.52 17.65 -2.99
C VAL A 256 3.54 16.67 -2.34
N TYR A 257 3.11 15.64 -3.05
CA TYR A 257 2.28 14.56 -2.51
C TYR A 257 2.87 13.96 -1.24
N ALA A 258 4.13 13.54 -1.27
CA ALA A 258 4.81 12.92 -0.13
C ALA A 258 4.93 13.89 1.06
N LEU A 259 5.30 15.15 0.83
CA LEU A 259 5.39 16.19 1.86
C LEU A 259 4.03 16.40 2.54
N VAL A 260 2.95 16.55 1.76
CA VAL A 260 1.60 16.72 2.32
C VAL A 260 1.20 15.53 3.18
N VAL A 261 1.47 14.32 2.73
CA VAL A 261 1.18 13.13 3.52
C VAL A 261 1.97 13.13 4.83
N ILE A 262 3.27 13.38 4.81
CA ILE A 262 4.11 13.42 6.01
C ILE A 262 3.61 14.48 7.00
N LEU A 263 3.32 15.69 6.52
CA LEU A 263 2.88 16.80 7.36
C LEU A 263 1.48 16.58 7.96
N THR A 264 0.60 15.88 7.26
CA THR A 264 -0.78 15.67 7.72
C THR A 264 -0.95 14.44 8.64
N ARG A 265 0.02 13.52 8.67
CA ARG A 265 -0.07 12.30 9.49
C ARG A 265 -0.32 12.54 10.99
N PRO A 266 0.36 13.46 11.67
CA PRO A 266 0.12 13.69 13.10
C PRO A 266 -1.31 14.08 13.41
N PHE A 267 -1.98 14.78 12.48
CA PHE A 267 -3.35 15.25 12.64
C PHE A 267 -4.35 14.16 12.26
N THR A 268 -4.25 13.61 11.05
CA THR A 268 -5.23 12.65 10.52
C THR A 268 -5.27 11.36 11.34
N GLY A 269 -4.14 10.89 11.84
CA GLY A 269 -4.08 9.71 12.70
C GLY A 269 -4.74 9.94 14.06
N ARG A 270 -4.44 11.06 14.73
CA ARG A 270 -5.08 11.45 16.00
C ARG A 270 -6.57 11.71 15.84
N TRP A 271 -6.97 12.34 14.74
CA TRP A 271 -8.40 12.56 14.46
C TRP A 271 -9.13 11.22 14.26
N PHE A 272 -8.50 10.25 13.59
CA PHE A 272 -9.05 8.90 13.48
C PHE A 272 -9.25 8.26 14.87
N ASP A 273 -8.27 8.36 15.74
CA ASP A 273 -8.31 7.76 17.08
C ASP A 273 -9.34 8.45 17.97
N LYS A 274 -9.43 9.79 17.93
CA LYS A 274 -10.30 10.61 18.79
C LYS A 274 -11.74 10.72 18.29
N HIS A 275 -11.94 10.91 16.98
CA HIS A 275 -13.26 11.21 16.41
C HIS A 275 -13.82 10.06 15.55
N GLY A 276 -13.05 8.98 15.40
CA GLY A 276 -13.45 7.79 14.63
C GLY A 276 -13.18 7.91 13.13
N VAL A 277 -13.41 6.80 12.45
CA VAL A 277 -13.06 6.62 11.03
C VAL A 277 -13.83 7.57 10.10
N ASN A 278 -15.10 7.84 10.39
CA ASN A 278 -15.95 8.70 9.56
C ASN A 278 -15.44 10.14 9.46
N PHE A 279 -14.91 10.68 10.57
CA PHE A 279 -14.37 12.03 10.62
C PHE A 279 -13.20 12.24 9.65
N VAL A 280 -12.46 11.19 9.39
CA VAL A 280 -11.27 11.24 8.53
C VAL A 280 -11.57 10.80 7.09
N MET A 281 -12.34 9.71 6.93
CA MET A 281 -12.56 9.10 5.61
C MET A 281 -13.41 9.97 4.68
N TYR A 282 -14.49 10.61 5.17
CA TYR A 282 -15.33 11.46 4.31
C TYR A 282 -14.55 12.63 3.72
N PRO A 283 -13.89 13.50 4.52
CA PRO A 283 -13.10 14.59 3.96
C PRO A 283 -11.98 14.10 3.04
N ALA A 284 -11.33 12.99 3.39
CA ALA A 284 -10.24 12.46 2.59
C ALA A 284 -10.70 11.95 1.21
N ILE A 285 -11.82 11.22 1.12
CA ILE A 285 -12.37 10.80 -0.17
C ILE A 285 -12.80 12.00 -1.00
N ILE A 286 -13.41 13.03 -0.37
CA ILE A 286 -13.78 14.29 -1.05
C ILE A 286 -12.53 15.01 -1.58
N CYS A 287 -11.46 15.12 -0.80
CA CYS A 287 -10.18 15.65 -1.28
C CYS A 287 -9.67 14.89 -2.49
N PHE A 288 -9.79 13.56 -2.50
CA PHE A 288 -9.33 12.76 -3.63
C PHE A 288 -10.20 12.96 -4.89
N ILE A 289 -11.52 13.13 -4.73
CA ILE A 289 -12.41 13.53 -5.83
C ILE A 289 -11.97 14.89 -6.40
N ILE A 290 -11.72 15.89 -5.55
CA ILE A 290 -11.25 17.22 -5.96
C ILE A 290 -9.92 17.09 -6.71
N ALA A 291 -8.99 16.25 -6.25
CA ALA A 291 -7.73 15.98 -6.93
C ALA A 291 -7.95 15.48 -8.36
N MET A 292 -8.86 14.53 -8.57
CA MET A 292 -9.15 13.97 -9.89
C MET A 292 -9.81 15.02 -10.82
N ILE A 293 -10.70 15.86 -10.27
CA ILE A 293 -11.29 16.97 -11.02
C ILE A 293 -10.22 17.97 -11.43
N LEU A 294 -9.30 18.35 -10.51
CA LEU A 294 -8.20 19.24 -10.83
C LEU A 294 -7.28 18.63 -11.90
N LEU A 295 -6.95 17.34 -11.81
CA LEU A 295 -6.17 16.64 -12.84
C LEU A 295 -6.86 16.64 -14.20
N SER A 296 -8.18 16.53 -14.26
CA SER A 296 -8.93 16.61 -15.50
C SER A 296 -8.89 18.00 -16.16
N GLN A 297 -8.61 19.05 -15.38
CA GLN A 297 -8.63 20.46 -15.79
C GLN A 297 -7.24 21.10 -15.76
N VAL A 298 -6.15 20.33 -15.74
CA VAL A 298 -4.79 20.89 -15.70
C VAL A 298 -4.49 21.69 -16.95
N GLU A 299 -4.16 22.99 -16.74
CA GLU A 299 -3.68 23.92 -17.76
C GLU A 299 -2.35 24.58 -17.38
N SER A 300 -1.93 24.43 -16.12
CA SER A 300 -0.71 25.02 -15.60
C SER A 300 -0.03 24.11 -14.56
N GLY A 301 1.27 24.31 -14.37
CA GLY A 301 2.04 23.60 -13.33
C GLY A 301 1.50 23.82 -11.92
N LEU A 302 0.92 25.00 -11.64
CA LEU A 302 0.31 25.29 -10.35
C LEU A 302 -0.89 24.38 -10.06
N ILE A 303 -1.79 24.21 -11.04
CA ILE A 303 -2.96 23.30 -10.90
C ILE A 303 -2.51 21.87 -10.74
N LEU A 304 -1.45 21.45 -11.46
CA LEU A 304 -0.86 20.12 -11.32
C LEU A 304 -0.32 19.89 -9.89
N LEU A 305 0.43 20.85 -9.33
CA LEU A 305 0.96 20.74 -7.97
C LEU A 305 -0.14 20.86 -6.91
N LEU A 306 -1.17 21.69 -7.14
CA LEU A 306 -2.34 21.76 -6.26
C LEU A 306 -3.09 20.41 -6.22
N SER A 307 -3.21 19.74 -7.37
CA SER A 307 -3.81 18.40 -7.39
C SER A 307 -2.98 17.39 -6.57
N ALA A 308 -1.64 17.51 -6.55
CA ALA A 308 -0.78 16.69 -5.70
C ALA A 308 -1.06 16.88 -4.19
N VAL A 309 -1.34 18.12 -3.78
CA VAL A 309 -1.77 18.42 -2.39
C VAL A 309 -3.04 17.66 -2.06
N PHE A 310 -4.07 17.75 -2.92
CA PHE A 310 -5.32 17.05 -2.70
C PHE A 310 -5.20 15.51 -2.81
N VAL A 311 -4.28 14.98 -3.63
CA VAL A 311 -3.95 13.54 -3.63
C VAL A 311 -3.33 13.13 -2.28
N GLY A 312 -2.45 13.94 -1.71
CA GLY A 312 -1.84 13.68 -0.40
C GLY A 312 -2.87 13.64 0.73
N LEU A 313 -3.75 14.64 0.76
CA LEU A 313 -4.86 14.70 1.72
C LEU A 313 -5.87 13.55 1.51
N GLY A 314 -6.13 13.19 0.26
CA GLY A 314 -7.11 12.18 -0.13
C GLY A 314 -6.56 10.76 -0.04
N TYR A 315 -5.81 10.32 -1.04
CA TYR A 315 -5.31 8.96 -1.14
C TYR A 315 -4.44 8.57 0.05
N GLY A 316 -3.46 9.42 0.40
CA GLY A 316 -2.58 9.14 1.52
C GLY A 316 -3.37 8.87 2.82
N THR A 317 -4.32 9.72 3.14
CA THR A 317 -5.14 9.61 4.36
C THR A 317 -6.08 8.40 4.31
N THR A 318 -6.78 8.18 3.20
CA THR A 318 -7.73 7.05 3.06
C THR A 318 -7.04 5.70 3.18
N GLN A 319 -5.88 5.51 2.55
CA GLN A 319 -5.13 4.25 2.62
C GLN A 319 -4.78 3.87 4.06
N ALA A 320 -4.18 4.77 4.83
CA ALA A 320 -3.78 4.47 6.20
C ALA A 320 -4.97 4.30 7.15
N SER A 321 -6.00 5.17 7.02
CA SER A 321 -7.21 5.07 7.85
C SER A 321 -7.99 3.80 7.58
N ALA A 322 -8.07 3.37 6.32
CA ALA A 322 -8.72 2.11 5.96
C ALA A 322 -7.95 0.90 6.50
N GLN A 323 -6.61 0.90 6.43
CA GLN A 323 -5.77 -0.14 7.03
C GLN A 323 -5.94 -0.20 8.55
N ALA A 324 -5.88 0.97 9.23
CA ALA A 324 -6.10 1.07 10.67
C ALA A 324 -7.47 0.53 11.08
N TYR A 325 -8.51 0.88 10.31
CA TYR A 325 -9.87 0.42 10.55
C TYR A 325 -10.01 -1.08 10.34
N ALA A 326 -9.50 -1.64 9.25
CA ALA A 326 -9.55 -3.08 8.97
C ALA A 326 -8.96 -3.90 10.12
N VAL A 327 -7.81 -3.47 10.65
CA VAL A 327 -7.16 -4.12 11.79
C VAL A 327 -7.92 -3.86 13.10
N LYS A 328 -8.39 -2.63 13.35
CA LYS A 328 -9.10 -2.24 14.59
C LYS A 328 -10.40 -3.04 14.79
N LYS A 329 -11.14 -3.31 13.71
CA LYS A 329 -12.40 -4.06 13.76
C LYS A 329 -12.22 -5.58 13.81
N SER A 330 -11.05 -6.07 13.50
CA SER A 330 -10.76 -7.51 13.43
C SER A 330 -10.25 -8.05 14.76
N PRO A 331 -10.55 -9.32 15.10
CA PRO A 331 -9.99 -9.96 16.29
C PRO A 331 -8.46 -10.02 16.23
N VAL A 332 -7.80 -9.95 17.39
CA VAL A 332 -6.33 -9.95 17.48
C VAL A 332 -5.69 -11.17 16.82
N HIS A 333 -6.32 -12.35 16.94
CA HIS A 333 -5.86 -13.59 16.32
C HIS A 333 -6.12 -13.66 14.80
N ARG A 334 -6.76 -12.64 14.21
CA ARG A 334 -7.02 -12.54 12.77
C ARG A 334 -6.43 -11.27 12.13
N MET A 335 -5.55 -10.58 12.86
CA MET A 335 -4.91 -9.34 12.37
C MET A 335 -4.11 -9.57 11.08
N GLY A 336 -3.42 -10.71 10.97
CA GLY A 336 -2.69 -11.08 9.75
C GLY A 336 -3.63 -11.24 8.55
N LEU A 337 -4.79 -11.87 8.77
CA LEU A 337 -5.82 -12.05 7.75
C LEU A 337 -6.48 -10.71 7.36
N ALA A 338 -6.73 -9.84 8.34
CA ALA A 338 -7.26 -8.49 8.09
C ALA A 338 -6.29 -7.63 7.26
N THR A 339 -5.01 -7.63 7.62
CA THR A 339 -3.95 -6.94 6.88
C THR A 339 -3.82 -7.48 5.45
N SER A 340 -3.84 -8.80 5.30
CA SER A 340 -3.82 -9.46 4.00
C SER A 340 -5.03 -9.08 3.14
N THR A 341 -6.25 -9.16 3.70
CA THR A 341 -7.48 -8.78 3.02
C THR A 341 -7.42 -7.35 2.51
N PHE A 342 -7.01 -6.41 3.36
CA PHE A 342 -6.84 -5.01 2.99
C PHE A 342 -5.89 -4.85 1.80
N TYR A 343 -4.69 -5.45 1.87
CA TYR A 343 -3.70 -5.32 0.80
C TYR A 343 -4.11 -6.02 -0.49
N ILE A 344 -4.83 -7.15 -0.45
CA ILE A 344 -5.35 -7.83 -1.65
C ILE A 344 -6.24 -6.87 -2.44
N PHE A 345 -7.18 -6.20 -1.78
CA PHE A 345 -8.09 -5.28 -2.45
C PHE A 345 -7.37 -4.01 -2.95
N LEU A 346 -6.40 -3.48 -2.19
CA LEU A 346 -5.58 -2.35 -2.61
C LEU A 346 -4.74 -2.70 -3.85
N ASP A 347 -4.00 -3.82 -3.81
CA ASP A 347 -3.15 -4.27 -4.91
C ASP A 347 -3.97 -4.64 -6.14
N LEU A 348 -5.15 -5.22 -5.96
CA LEU A 348 -6.07 -5.51 -7.06
C LEU A 348 -6.51 -4.22 -7.75
N GLY A 349 -6.87 -3.18 -6.98
CA GLY A 349 -7.22 -1.87 -7.53
C GLY A 349 -6.06 -1.24 -8.31
N ILE A 350 -4.86 -1.20 -7.70
CA ILE A 350 -3.66 -0.63 -8.32
C ILE A 350 -3.19 -1.45 -9.53
N GLY A 351 -3.26 -2.78 -9.45
CA GLY A 351 -2.73 -3.67 -10.49
C GLY A 351 -3.65 -3.83 -11.71
N VAL A 352 -4.97 -3.88 -11.48
CA VAL A 352 -5.96 -4.01 -12.57
C VAL A 352 -6.26 -2.65 -13.22
N GLY A 353 -6.10 -1.57 -12.45
CA GLY A 353 -6.41 -0.21 -12.91
C GLY A 353 -5.75 0.17 -14.23
N PRO A 354 -4.43 0.07 -14.39
CA PRO A 354 -3.75 0.45 -15.63
C PRO A 354 -4.28 -0.30 -16.86
N PHE A 355 -4.61 -1.58 -16.71
CA PHE A 355 -5.18 -2.40 -17.77
C PHE A 355 -6.56 -1.86 -18.20
N LEU A 356 -7.47 -1.64 -17.26
CA LEU A 356 -8.81 -1.10 -17.58
C LEU A 356 -8.72 0.31 -18.18
N LEU A 357 -7.85 1.16 -17.65
CA LEU A 357 -7.65 2.52 -18.11
C LEU A 357 -6.96 2.58 -19.48
N GLY A 358 -6.17 1.57 -19.84
CA GLY A 358 -5.57 1.43 -21.16
C GLY A 358 -6.58 1.31 -22.28
N PHE A 359 -7.74 0.69 -22.02
CA PHE A 359 -8.86 0.67 -22.97
C PHE A 359 -9.68 1.96 -22.96
N LEU A 360 -9.78 2.62 -21.83
CA LEU A 360 -10.60 3.82 -21.66
C LEU A 360 -9.91 5.07 -22.22
N THR A 361 -8.61 5.23 -21.98
CA THR A 361 -7.85 6.44 -22.33
C THR A 361 -7.86 6.76 -23.83
N PRO A 362 -7.73 5.78 -24.77
CA PRO A 362 -7.82 6.07 -26.20
C PRO A 362 -9.19 6.62 -26.64
N LEU A 363 -10.26 6.31 -25.90
CA LEU A 363 -11.62 6.71 -26.24
C LEU A 363 -11.97 8.13 -25.76
N ILE A 364 -11.49 8.52 -24.59
CA ILE A 364 -11.91 9.77 -23.89
C ILE A 364 -10.75 10.69 -23.54
N GLY A 365 -9.50 10.31 -23.85
CA GLY A 365 -8.31 11.05 -23.49
C GLY A 365 -8.00 11.04 -21.99
N TYR A 366 -6.85 11.62 -21.60
CA TYR A 366 -6.44 11.66 -20.20
C TYR A 366 -7.35 12.54 -19.33
N ARG A 367 -7.82 13.67 -19.85
CA ARG A 367 -8.76 14.55 -19.13
C ARG A 367 -10.06 13.82 -18.80
N GLY A 368 -10.63 13.12 -19.78
CA GLY A 368 -11.83 12.30 -19.60
C GLY A 368 -11.59 11.14 -18.61
N MET A 369 -10.43 10.48 -18.69
CA MET A 369 -10.03 9.42 -17.76
C MET A 369 -10.05 9.90 -16.30
N TYR A 370 -9.43 11.06 -15.99
CA TYR A 370 -9.44 11.61 -14.63
C TYR A 370 -10.85 12.01 -14.18
N MET A 371 -11.70 12.51 -15.08
CA MET A 371 -13.10 12.81 -14.75
C MET A 371 -13.89 11.54 -14.42
N VAL A 372 -13.69 10.45 -15.16
CA VAL A 372 -14.29 9.14 -14.85
C VAL A 372 -13.81 8.63 -13.49
N MET A 373 -12.52 8.82 -13.16
CA MET A 373 -11.98 8.46 -11.84
C MET A 373 -12.61 9.30 -10.71
N ALA A 374 -12.88 10.58 -10.94
CA ALA A 374 -13.62 11.41 -9.98
C ALA A 374 -15.05 10.86 -9.74
N GLY A 375 -15.77 10.50 -10.81
CA GLY A 375 -17.08 9.86 -10.71
C GLY A 375 -17.04 8.51 -9.97
N MET A 376 -16.04 7.69 -10.26
CA MET A 376 -15.85 6.41 -9.56
C MET A 376 -15.54 6.61 -8.07
N LEU A 377 -14.77 7.63 -7.68
CA LEU A 377 -14.54 7.97 -6.28
C LEU A 377 -15.82 8.48 -5.59
N ALA A 378 -16.71 9.17 -6.30
CA ALA A 378 -18.04 9.53 -5.78
C ALA A 378 -18.87 8.28 -5.49
N VAL A 379 -18.83 7.26 -6.38
CA VAL A 379 -19.42 5.94 -6.12
C VAL A 379 -18.75 5.28 -4.90
N SER A 380 -17.42 5.34 -4.81
CA SER A 380 -16.67 4.82 -3.64
C SER A 380 -17.11 5.49 -2.32
N LEU A 381 -17.38 6.79 -2.34
CA LEU A 381 -17.90 7.53 -1.18
C LEU A 381 -19.27 7.00 -0.75
N TYR A 382 -20.16 6.72 -1.70
CA TYR A 382 -21.45 6.10 -1.44
C TYR A 382 -21.30 4.67 -0.91
N VAL A 383 -20.43 3.86 -1.51
CA VAL A 383 -20.10 2.50 -1.04
C VAL A 383 -19.56 2.54 0.39
N TYR A 384 -18.65 3.46 0.70
CA TYR A 384 -18.15 3.68 2.05
C TYR A 384 -19.29 4.01 3.04
N TYR A 385 -20.19 4.94 2.66
CA TYR A 385 -21.34 5.30 3.49
C TYR A 385 -22.20 4.09 3.82
N VAL A 386 -22.55 3.27 2.83
CA VAL A 386 -23.44 2.11 3.00
C VAL A 386 -22.79 0.99 3.81
N LEU A 387 -21.53 0.66 3.49
CA LEU A 387 -20.87 -0.51 4.07
C LEU A 387 -20.24 -0.24 5.43
N VAL A 388 -19.74 0.97 5.67
CA VAL A 388 -18.97 1.33 6.87
C VAL A 388 -19.60 2.51 7.61
N GLY A 389 -19.75 3.66 6.93
CA GLY A 389 -20.05 4.94 7.55
C GLY A 389 -21.34 4.95 8.36
N ARG A 390 -22.41 4.38 7.83
CA ARG A 390 -23.72 4.26 8.48
C ARG A 390 -23.66 3.40 9.75
N LYS A 391 -22.92 2.31 9.71
CA LYS A 391 -22.78 1.37 10.85
C LYS A 391 -22.00 2.03 12.00
N GLU A 392 -20.87 2.66 11.68
CA GLU A 392 -20.06 3.39 12.67
C GLU A 392 -20.86 4.52 13.35
N LYS A 393 -21.69 5.25 12.60
CA LYS A 393 -22.57 6.27 13.17
C LYS A 393 -23.60 5.68 14.15
N ALA A 394 -24.15 4.51 13.84
CA ALA A 394 -25.11 3.84 14.70
C ALA A 394 -24.45 3.31 15.99
N GLU A 395 -23.27 2.67 15.88
CA GLU A 395 -22.51 2.18 17.02
C GLU A 395 -22.06 3.31 17.96
N ALA A 396 -21.62 4.46 17.42
CA ALA A 396 -21.24 5.63 18.19
C ALA A 396 -22.43 6.19 18.99
N LYS A 397 -23.63 6.23 18.39
CA LYS A 397 -24.85 6.69 19.08
C LYS A 397 -25.26 5.75 20.22
N ASP A 398 -25.21 4.43 20.00
CA ASP A 398 -25.53 3.43 21.01
C ASP A 398 -24.58 3.48 22.22
N HIS A 399 -23.27 3.68 21.95
CA HIS A 399 -22.28 3.85 23.00
C HIS A 399 -22.54 5.12 23.86
N THR A 400 -22.89 6.23 23.21
CA THR A 400 -23.21 7.48 23.93
C THR A 400 -24.44 7.31 24.82
N LEU A 401 -25.46 6.61 24.34
CA LEU A 401 -26.68 6.32 25.14
C LEU A 401 -26.40 5.40 26.33
N LYS A 402 -25.47 4.44 26.20
CA LYS A 402 -25.08 3.52 27.29
C LYS A 402 -24.22 4.21 28.37
N VAL A 403 -23.52 5.28 28.04
CA VAL A 403 -22.72 6.06 29.01
C VAL A 403 -23.57 7.08 29.76
N LEU A 404 -24.70 7.51 29.18
CA LEU A 404 -25.63 8.48 29.77
C LEU A 404 -26.69 7.80 30.69
N ASN A 405 -26.88 6.51 30.58
CA ASN A 405 -27.73 5.68 31.45
C ASN A 405 -26.86 4.92 32.47
#